data_eed542e53767724f35918472f0097b48
#
_entry.id   eed542e53767724f35918472f0097b48
#
_cell.length_a   1.000
_cell.length_b   1.000
_cell.length_c   1.000
_cell.angle_alpha   90.00
_cell.angle_beta   90.00
_cell.angle_gamma   90.00
#
_symmetry.space_group_name_H-M   'P 1'
#
loop_
_entity.id
_entity.type
_entity.pdbx_description
1 polymer ?
#
loop_
_entity_poly.entity_id
_entity_poly.type
_entity_poly.pdbx_seq_one_letter_code
_entity_poly.pdbx_strand_id
1 'polypeptide(L)'
;MAADLLLVVMQAVACAMYRAPHTGDAQSYWELALYCAQNHTFYPSPRDEFALYIFGNGYVNLLSLLLRLRETYAWVYAVNMAFTQLLVFSVYRIMRRLCEGREAACAAVTLLCLLPALWGEAASSRTELCFMGLAFASLACAMEDGTGWHALSGVLMALCNWVRPLMVILLPMTLLLLILRKKRLRCIAAYLLGAAAVIATIGQATKSLSGHFIYQAQTMGVNMLMGNNDDADGSYDNTVFGEGKIGYISEDERGVTYQVRDAFYKRQAVDWIVRHIPRFVQLIPRKLFYFLSTDTYGGTPYLGGGTETDNLPYLLSLRDVLLGRGERGFAFGDAVVVFSQLIYMAVLALFALDIVSAFRRGTWVRMLPFWGIFAMACGIAVLTVGAPRYHMPYLPIFAMGAGDYLLSKRGG
;
A
#
# COMPACT_ATOMS: atom_id res chain seq x y z
N MET A 1 15.08 -5.39 -18.60
CA MET A 1 15.80 -6.64 -18.31
C MET A 1 16.85 -6.49 -17.19
N ALA A 2 17.93 -5.68 -17.31
CA ALA A 2 18.94 -5.61 -16.25
C ALA A 2 18.38 -5.12 -14.90
N ALA A 3 17.58 -4.06 -14.88
CA ALA A 3 16.97 -3.54 -13.65
C ALA A 3 15.96 -4.51 -13.03
N ASP A 4 15.21 -5.24 -13.85
CA ASP A 4 14.27 -6.27 -13.38
C ASP A 4 15.02 -7.49 -12.79
N LEU A 5 16.13 -7.91 -13.43
CA LEU A 5 17.00 -8.94 -12.86
C LEU A 5 17.59 -8.48 -11.51
N LEU A 6 18.04 -7.24 -11.42
CA LEU A 6 18.53 -6.67 -10.17
C LEU A 6 17.44 -6.71 -9.08
N LEU A 7 16.19 -6.31 -9.42
CA LEU A 7 15.05 -6.38 -8.50
C LEU A 7 14.87 -7.81 -7.95
N VAL A 8 14.81 -8.82 -8.83
CA VAL A 8 14.66 -10.23 -8.42
C VAL A 8 15.80 -10.70 -7.52
N VAL A 9 17.05 -10.36 -7.88
CA VAL A 9 18.23 -10.70 -7.07
C VAL A 9 18.15 -10.04 -5.71
N MET A 10 17.85 -8.76 -5.63
CA MET A 10 17.75 -8.04 -4.36
C MET A 10 16.61 -8.56 -3.50
N GLN A 11 15.46 -8.92 -4.09
CA GLN A 11 14.37 -9.59 -3.37
C GLN A 11 14.83 -10.95 -2.80
N ALA A 12 15.53 -11.75 -3.58
CA ALA A 12 16.08 -13.04 -3.11
C ALA A 12 17.09 -12.85 -1.96
N VAL A 13 17.95 -11.82 -2.04
CA VAL A 13 18.88 -11.47 -0.95
C VAL A 13 18.11 -11.03 0.29
N ALA A 14 17.08 -10.17 0.16
CA ALA A 14 16.25 -9.76 1.28
C ALA A 14 15.60 -10.97 1.98
N CYS A 15 15.01 -11.88 1.20
CA CYS A 15 14.41 -13.11 1.72
C CYS A 15 15.43 -14.03 2.43
N ALA A 16 16.66 -14.10 1.92
CA ALA A 16 17.72 -14.90 2.53
C ALA A 16 18.29 -14.27 3.83
N MET A 17 18.33 -12.95 3.90
CA MET A 17 18.87 -12.21 5.05
C MET A 17 17.85 -12.03 6.18
N TYR A 18 16.57 -12.04 5.87
CA TYR A 18 15.50 -11.81 6.86
C TYR A 18 15.37 -13.00 7.81
N ARG A 19 15.80 -12.85 9.06
CA ARG A 19 15.86 -13.93 10.07
C ARG A 19 15.08 -13.62 11.35
N ALA A 20 14.59 -12.39 11.48
CA ALA A 20 13.86 -11.99 12.69
C ALA A 20 12.46 -12.61 12.72
N PRO A 21 11.92 -12.90 13.90
CA PRO A 21 10.52 -13.19 14.03
C PRO A 21 9.70 -11.99 13.52
N HIS A 22 8.58 -12.27 12.85
CA HIS A 22 7.70 -11.23 12.38
C HIS A 22 7.17 -10.42 13.55
N THR A 23 7.04 -9.12 13.36
CA THR A 23 6.49 -8.19 14.35
C THR A 23 5.34 -7.39 13.74
N GLY A 24 4.46 -6.87 14.57
CA GLY A 24 3.36 -6.02 14.15
C GLY A 24 2.42 -6.67 13.13
N ASP A 25 2.03 -5.92 12.11
CA ASP A 25 1.09 -6.40 11.10
C ASP A 25 1.55 -7.68 10.37
N ALA A 26 2.85 -7.79 10.07
CA ALA A 26 3.39 -8.96 9.36
C ALA A 26 3.21 -10.24 10.17
N GLN A 27 3.41 -10.17 11.48
CA GLN A 27 3.14 -11.29 12.39
C GLN A 27 1.64 -11.64 12.38
N SER A 28 0.78 -10.64 12.51
CA SER A 28 -0.67 -10.85 12.55
C SER A 28 -1.19 -11.51 11.26
N TYR A 29 -0.74 -11.05 10.08
CA TYR A 29 -1.12 -11.66 8.81
C TYR A 29 -0.66 -13.12 8.70
N TRP A 30 0.57 -13.41 9.13
CA TRP A 30 1.11 -14.76 9.12
C TRP A 30 0.35 -15.70 10.06
N GLU A 31 0.17 -15.30 11.32
CA GLU A 31 -0.51 -16.10 12.34
C GLU A 31 -1.97 -16.37 11.98
N LEU A 32 -2.70 -15.36 11.46
CA LEU A 32 -4.08 -15.54 11.00
C LEU A 32 -4.16 -16.50 9.81
N ALA A 33 -3.23 -16.40 8.85
CA ALA A 33 -3.19 -17.28 7.70
C ALA A 33 -2.87 -18.74 8.11
N LEU A 34 -1.92 -18.91 9.03
CA LEU A 34 -1.55 -20.22 9.58
C LEU A 34 -2.73 -20.83 10.36
N TYR A 35 -3.37 -20.06 11.23
CA TYR A 35 -4.56 -20.49 11.95
C TYR A 35 -5.68 -20.95 11.00
N CYS A 36 -5.97 -20.15 9.96
CA CYS A 36 -6.99 -20.51 8.97
C CYS A 36 -6.62 -21.77 8.16
N ALA A 37 -5.33 -21.97 7.88
CA ALA A 37 -4.86 -23.16 7.19
C ALA A 37 -5.04 -24.42 8.03
N GLN A 38 -4.61 -24.39 9.29
CA GLN A 38 -4.64 -25.51 10.23
C GLN A 38 -6.07 -25.89 10.63
N ASN A 39 -6.97 -24.90 10.76
CA ASN A 39 -8.37 -25.14 11.14
C ASN A 39 -9.31 -25.27 9.92
N HIS A 40 -8.80 -25.31 8.69
CA HIS A 40 -9.57 -25.41 7.45
C HIS A 40 -10.71 -24.38 7.34
N THR A 41 -10.50 -23.18 7.88
CA THR A 41 -11.45 -22.07 7.84
C THR A 41 -10.99 -20.93 6.93
N PHE A 42 -11.83 -19.93 6.73
CA PHE A 42 -11.51 -18.69 6.04
C PHE A 42 -11.54 -17.53 7.03
N TYR A 43 -10.78 -16.46 6.70
CA TYR A 43 -10.76 -15.24 7.48
C TYR A 43 -11.72 -14.20 6.86
N PRO A 44 -12.51 -13.46 7.63
CA PRO A 44 -12.71 -13.64 9.08
C PRO A 44 -13.54 -14.88 9.41
N SER A 45 -13.16 -15.56 10.48
CA SER A 45 -13.91 -16.68 11.04
C SER A 45 -14.85 -16.21 12.17
N PRO A 46 -15.81 -17.03 12.64
CA PRO A 46 -16.65 -16.68 13.79
C PRO A 46 -15.84 -16.28 15.04
N ARG A 47 -14.61 -16.81 15.19
CA ARG A 47 -13.71 -16.45 16.28
C ARG A 47 -13.25 -14.99 16.21
N ASP A 48 -13.19 -14.41 15.00
CA ASP A 48 -12.69 -13.05 14.78
C ASP A 48 -13.78 -11.99 15.00
N GLU A 49 -15.01 -12.38 15.33
CA GLU A 49 -16.12 -11.44 15.59
C GLU A 49 -15.77 -10.42 16.68
N PHE A 50 -15.00 -10.86 17.67
CA PHE A 50 -14.54 -10.03 18.79
C PHE A 50 -13.17 -9.39 18.57
N ALA A 51 -12.58 -9.55 17.39
CA ALA A 51 -11.33 -8.87 17.06
C ALA A 51 -11.52 -7.35 17.10
N LEU A 52 -10.48 -6.64 17.55
CA LEU A 52 -10.53 -5.18 17.66
C LEU A 52 -10.76 -4.53 16.30
N TYR A 53 -10.15 -5.07 15.26
CA TYR A 53 -10.29 -4.68 13.85
C TYR A 53 -9.98 -5.89 12.94
N ILE A 54 -10.46 -5.84 11.71
CA ILE A 54 -10.22 -6.88 10.73
C ILE A 54 -9.13 -6.44 9.76
N PHE A 55 -8.12 -7.29 9.62
CA PHE A 55 -7.00 -7.11 8.70
C PHE A 55 -7.39 -7.32 7.23
N GLY A 56 -6.43 -7.21 6.32
CA GLY A 56 -6.61 -7.43 4.89
C GLY A 56 -6.99 -8.87 4.57
N ASN A 57 -8.29 -9.13 4.45
CA ASN A 57 -8.87 -10.46 4.37
C ASN A 57 -8.35 -11.26 3.16
N GLY A 58 -8.15 -10.58 2.03
CA GLY A 58 -7.71 -11.22 0.80
C GLY A 58 -6.33 -11.84 0.91
N TYR A 59 -5.39 -11.15 1.54
CA TYR A 59 -4.02 -11.63 1.71
C TYR A 59 -3.95 -12.82 2.69
N VAL A 60 -4.64 -12.72 3.83
CA VAL A 60 -4.74 -13.81 4.81
C VAL A 60 -5.28 -15.08 4.17
N ASN A 61 -6.40 -14.96 3.41
CA ASN A 61 -7.02 -16.11 2.75
C ASN A 61 -6.13 -16.70 1.63
N LEU A 62 -5.46 -15.86 0.86
CA LEU A 62 -4.51 -16.31 -0.16
C LEU A 62 -3.38 -17.14 0.46
N LEU A 63 -2.73 -16.62 1.51
CA LEU A 63 -1.68 -17.35 2.22
C LEU A 63 -2.21 -18.63 2.88
N SER A 64 -3.39 -18.57 3.51
CA SER A 64 -4.02 -19.75 4.13
C SER A 64 -4.22 -20.90 3.12
N LEU A 65 -4.67 -20.61 1.91
CA LEU A 65 -4.84 -21.62 0.86
C LEU A 65 -3.49 -22.27 0.48
N LEU A 66 -2.43 -21.49 0.37
CA LEU A 66 -1.10 -22.01 0.04
C LEU A 66 -0.48 -22.79 1.20
N LEU A 67 -0.71 -22.34 2.44
CA LEU A 67 -0.23 -23.03 3.65
C LEU A 67 -0.89 -24.39 3.85
N ARG A 68 -2.11 -24.62 3.36
CA ARG A 68 -2.76 -25.95 3.33
C ARG A 68 -2.01 -26.94 2.43
N LEU A 69 -1.31 -26.47 1.40
CA LEU A 69 -0.48 -27.32 0.54
C LEU A 69 0.83 -27.71 1.23
N ARG A 70 1.46 -26.75 1.87
CA ARG A 70 2.69 -26.93 2.65
C ARG A 70 2.86 -25.77 3.62
N GLU A 71 3.04 -26.05 4.90
CA GLU A 71 3.32 -25.05 5.92
C GLU A 71 4.77 -24.56 5.82
N THR A 72 4.98 -23.49 5.04
CA THR A 72 6.28 -22.87 4.83
C THR A 72 6.17 -21.39 4.54
N TYR A 73 7.05 -20.59 5.13
CA TYR A 73 7.14 -19.15 4.86
C TYR A 73 7.58 -18.81 3.42
N ALA A 74 8.13 -19.77 2.69
CA ALA A 74 8.52 -19.61 1.29
C ALA A 74 7.34 -19.16 0.39
N TRP A 75 6.07 -19.43 0.79
CA TRP A 75 4.90 -18.94 0.07
C TRP A 75 4.77 -17.42 0.12
N VAL A 76 5.15 -16.77 1.24
CA VAL A 76 5.18 -15.32 1.34
C VAL A 76 6.13 -14.74 0.29
N TYR A 77 7.34 -15.29 0.20
CA TYR A 77 8.33 -14.85 -0.79
C TYR A 77 7.84 -15.04 -2.22
N ALA A 78 7.33 -16.24 -2.53
CA ALA A 78 6.82 -16.56 -3.86
C ALA A 78 5.65 -15.64 -4.28
N VAL A 79 4.68 -15.42 -3.40
CA VAL A 79 3.53 -14.54 -3.63
C VAL A 79 3.99 -13.11 -3.86
N ASN A 80 4.83 -12.58 -2.99
CA ASN A 80 5.31 -11.20 -3.07
C ASN A 80 6.13 -10.96 -4.34
N MET A 81 7.04 -11.88 -4.69
CA MET A 81 7.81 -11.78 -5.93
C MET A 81 6.91 -11.87 -7.17
N ALA A 82 5.92 -12.79 -7.19
CA ALA A 82 4.99 -12.91 -8.30
C ALA A 82 4.15 -11.63 -8.50
N PHE A 83 3.64 -11.04 -7.42
CA PHE A 83 2.90 -9.78 -7.50
C PHE A 83 3.79 -8.59 -7.86
N THR A 84 5.05 -8.60 -7.47
CA THR A 84 6.01 -7.59 -7.93
C THR A 84 6.24 -7.69 -9.43
N GLN A 85 6.38 -8.90 -9.99
CA GLN A 85 6.50 -9.08 -11.44
C GLN A 85 5.23 -8.66 -12.18
N LEU A 86 4.05 -8.97 -11.63
CA LEU A 86 2.77 -8.49 -12.15
C LEU A 86 2.71 -6.95 -12.15
N LEU A 87 3.21 -6.30 -11.10
CA LEU A 87 3.30 -4.85 -10.99
C LEU A 87 4.22 -4.26 -12.08
N VAL A 88 5.43 -4.78 -12.22
CA VAL A 88 6.42 -4.35 -13.22
C VAL A 88 5.85 -4.46 -14.64
N PHE A 89 5.24 -5.60 -14.97
CA PHE A 89 4.58 -5.81 -16.24
C PHE A 89 3.43 -4.82 -16.46
N SER A 90 2.60 -4.60 -15.43
CA SER A 90 1.45 -3.70 -15.51
C SER A 90 1.86 -2.24 -15.72
N VAL A 91 2.87 -1.75 -14.99
CA VAL A 91 3.43 -0.41 -15.19
C VAL A 91 3.99 -0.25 -16.59
N TYR A 92 4.73 -1.25 -17.11
CA TYR A 92 5.18 -1.23 -18.48
C TYR A 92 4.02 -1.11 -19.48
N ARG A 93 2.96 -1.91 -19.31
CA ARG A 93 1.76 -1.89 -20.18
C ARG A 93 1.04 -0.54 -20.11
N ILE A 94 0.85 0.02 -18.92
CA ILE A 94 0.22 1.34 -18.73
C ILE A 94 1.04 2.41 -19.45
N MET A 95 2.33 2.48 -19.21
CA MET A 95 3.20 3.49 -19.82
C MET A 95 3.25 3.38 -21.33
N ARG A 96 3.23 2.16 -21.89
CA ARG A 96 3.12 1.89 -23.33
C ARG A 96 1.81 2.40 -23.94
N ARG A 97 0.76 2.56 -23.14
CA ARG A 97 -0.55 3.09 -23.57
C ARG A 97 -0.69 4.61 -23.32
N LEU A 98 0.10 5.16 -22.41
CA LEU A 98 0.10 6.59 -22.08
C LEU A 98 1.07 7.39 -22.98
N CYS A 99 2.23 6.81 -23.27
CA CYS A 99 3.31 7.49 -23.96
C CYS A 99 3.58 6.84 -25.31
N GLU A 100 3.91 7.67 -26.31
CA GLU A 100 4.45 7.19 -27.57
C GLU A 100 5.88 6.65 -27.34
N GLY A 101 6.18 5.48 -27.89
CA GLY A 101 7.50 4.86 -27.79
C GLY A 101 7.69 3.94 -26.56
N ARG A 102 8.80 3.21 -26.56
CA ARG A 102 9.15 2.21 -25.53
C ARG A 102 9.98 2.81 -24.39
N GLU A 103 10.64 3.91 -24.65
CA GLU A 103 11.68 4.47 -23.78
C GLU A 103 11.10 4.96 -22.44
N ALA A 104 9.94 5.66 -22.46
CA ALA A 104 9.27 6.11 -21.25
C ALA A 104 8.83 4.93 -20.35
N ALA A 105 8.31 3.88 -20.98
CA ALA A 105 7.94 2.66 -20.25
C ALA A 105 9.17 1.96 -19.65
N CYS A 106 10.28 1.89 -20.41
CA CYS A 106 11.53 1.34 -19.90
C CYS A 106 12.12 2.19 -18.76
N ALA A 107 12.08 3.52 -18.90
CA ALA A 107 12.56 4.42 -17.85
C ALA A 107 11.74 4.28 -16.56
N ALA A 108 10.41 4.30 -16.64
CA ALA A 108 9.52 4.11 -15.50
C ALA A 108 9.75 2.76 -14.81
N VAL A 109 9.85 1.67 -15.56
CA VAL A 109 10.13 0.33 -15.03
C VAL A 109 11.52 0.27 -14.41
N THR A 110 12.53 0.87 -15.01
CA THR A 110 13.88 0.92 -14.45
C THR A 110 13.89 1.64 -13.10
N LEU A 111 13.25 2.81 -13.02
CA LEU A 111 13.15 3.56 -11.77
C LEU A 111 12.39 2.78 -10.70
N LEU A 112 11.28 2.13 -11.09
CA LEU A 112 10.50 1.29 -10.17
C LEU A 112 11.33 0.12 -9.63
N CYS A 113 12.07 -0.58 -10.48
CA CYS A 113 12.93 -1.70 -10.07
C CYS A 113 14.10 -1.28 -9.19
N LEU A 114 14.51 -0.02 -9.22
CA LEU A 114 15.59 0.52 -8.38
C LEU A 114 15.13 0.95 -6.98
N LEU A 115 13.84 0.92 -6.68
CA LEU A 115 13.31 1.31 -5.37
C LEU A 115 13.46 0.17 -4.35
N PRO A 116 14.30 0.31 -3.30
CA PRO A 116 14.53 -0.74 -2.30
C PRO A 116 13.31 -1.12 -1.47
N ALA A 117 12.30 -0.25 -1.40
CA ALA A 117 11.00 -0.60 -0.80
C ALA A 117 10.42 -1.89 -1.42
N LEU A 118 10.51 -2.05 -2.76
CA LEU A 118 10.07 -3.28 -3.43
C LEU A 118 11.01 -4.47 -3.20
N TRP A 119 12.27 -4.21 -2.92
CA TRP A 119 13.24 -5.28 -2.63
C TRP A 119 12.96 -5.92 -1.27
N GLY A 120 12.90 -5.08 -0.22
CA GLY A 120 12.76 -5.54 1.15
C GLY A 120 11.37 -6.07 1.48
N GLU A 121 10.32 -5.45 0.90
CA GLU A 121 8.95 -5.87 1.16
C GLU A 121 8.66 -7.31 0.70
N ALA A 122 9.45 -7.84 -0.24
CA ALA A 122 9.32 -9.24 -0.67
C ALA A 122 9.51 -10.24 0.47
N ALA A 123 10.29 -9.88 1.49
CA ALA A 123 10.54 -10.73 2.66
C ALA A 123 9.44 -10.66 3.74
N SER A 124 8.49 -9.75 3.62
CA SER A 124 7.48 -9.48 4.66
C SER A 124 6.11 -10.05 4.31
N SER A 125 5.42 -10.63 5.30
CA SER A 125 4.04 -11.12 5.18
C SER A 125 3.01 -9.99 5.24
N ARG A 126 3.21 -8.93 4.43
CA ARG A 126 2.32 -7.76 4.36
C ARG A 126 1.60 -7.66 3.02
N THR A 127 0.61 -6.79 2.96
CA THR A 127 -0.35 -6.69 1.84
C THR A 127 0.14 -5.85 0.67
N GLU A 128 1.20 -5.08 0.82
CA GLU A 128 1.60 -4.00 -0.08
C GLU A 128 1.86 -4.47 -1.50
N LEU A 129 2.71 -5.49 -1.69
CA LEU A 129 3.07 -5.99 -3.02
C LEU A 129 1.88 -6.67 -3.72
N CYS A 130 1.10 -7.45 -2.98
CA CYS A 130 -0.11 -8.08 -3.49
C CYS A 130 -1.12 -7.01 -3.95
N PHE A 131 -1.35 -5.99 -3.11
CA PHE A 131 -2.21 -4.86 -3.44
C PHE A 131 -1.72 -4.13 -4.69
N MET A 132 -0.45 -3.73 -4.75
CA MET A 132 0.10 -2.99 -5.90
C MET A 132 0.02 -3.80 -7.19
N GLY A 133 0.35 -5.10 -7.14
CA GLY A 133 0.25 -5.99 -8.30
C GLY A 133 -1.16 -6.03 -8.86
N LEU A 134 -2.17 -6.25 -8.01
CA LEU A 134 -3.58 -6.29 -8.41
C LEU A 134 -4.10 -4.93 -8.88
N ALA A 135 -3.77 -3.84 -8.17
CA ALA A 135 -4.22 -2.50 -8.50
C ALA A 135 -3.74 -2.06 -9.88
N PHE A 136 -2.44 -2.20 -10.14
CA PHE A 136 -1.86 -1.80 -11.42
C PHE A 136 -2.24 -2.75 -12.55
N ALA A 137 -2.45 -4.05 -12.28
CA ALA A 137 -3.03 -4.98 -13.26
C ALA A 137 -4.47 -4.57 -13.62
N SER A 138 -5.29 -4.19 -12.65
CA SER A 138 -6.63 -3.63 -12.89
C SER A 138 -6.57 -2.40 -13.79
N LEU A 139 -5.70 -1.42 -13.48
CA LEU A 139 -5.51 -0.21 -14.29
C LEU A 139 -5.01 -0.53 -15.70
N ALA A 140 -4.08 -1.47 -15.84
CA ALA A 140 -3.60 -1.93 -17.16
C ALA A 140 -4.74 -2.54 -18.00
N CYS A 141 -5.56 -3.41 -17.40
CA CYS A 141 -6.73 -3.99 -18.05
C CYS A 141 -7.76 -2.91 -18.44
N ALA A 142 -7.98 -1.89 -17.62
CA ALA A 142 -8.87 -0.78 -17.93
C ALA A 142 -8.44 0.02 -19.16
N MET A 143 -7.16 0.00 -19.50
CA MET A 143 -6.62 0.70 -20.68
C MET A 143 -6.75 -0.11 -21.97
N GLU A 144 -7.00 -1.41 -21.90
CA GLU A 144 -7.16 -2.28 -23.07
C GLU A 144 -8.53 -2.08 -23.76
N ASP A 145 -8.65 -2.64 -24.97
CA ASP A 145 -9.91 -2.62 -25.71
C ASP A 145 -10.66 -3.95 -25.52
N GLY A 146 -11.98 -3.87 -25.45
CA GLY A 146 -12.87 -5.03 -25.28
C GLY A 146 -13.47 -5.14 -23.88
N THR A 147 -14.75 -5.50 -23.85
CA THR A 147 -15.54 -5.61 -22.61
C THR A 147 -14.99 -6.63 -21.62
N GLY A 148 -14.37 -7.72 -22.10
CA GLY A 148 -13.74 -8.73 -21.24
C GLY A 148 -12.59 -8.18 -20.40
N TRP A 149 -11.75 -7.31 -20.98
CA TRP A 149 -10.67 -6.66 -20.23
C TRP A 149 -11.22 -5.72 -19.15
N HIS A 150 -12.32 -5.02 -19.43
CA HIS A 150 -12.94 -4.14 -18.43
C HIS A 150 -13.62 -4.95 -17.31
N ALA A 151 -14.27 -6.08 -17.64
CA ALA A 151 -14.77 -6.99 -16.62
C ALA A 151 -13.64 -7.54 -15.74
N LEU A 152 -12.52 -7.97 -16.33
CA LEU A 152 -11.33 -8.42 -15.60
C LEU A 152 -10.75 -7.29 -14.74
N SER A 153 -10.70 -6.05 -15.26
CA SER A 153 -10.28 -4.89 -14.48
C SER A 153 -11.14 -4.71 -13.23
N GLY A 154 -12.46 -4.84 -13.33
CA GLY A 154 -13.38 -4.77 -12.20
C GLY A 154 -13.13 -5.90 -11.19
N VAL A 155 -12.94 -7.12 -11.66
CA VAL A 155 -12.60 -8.28 -10.81
C VAL A 155 -11.30 -8.02 -10.05
N LEU A 156 -10.23 -7.61 -10.74
CA LEU A 156 -8.93 -7.33 -10.12
C LEU A 156 -9.00 -6.18 -9.12
N MET A 157 -9.76 -5.13 -9.42
CA MET A 157 -9.97 -4.01 -8.50
C MET A 157 -10.67 -4.46 -7.21
N ALA A 158 -11.70 -5.30 -7.32
CA ALA A 158 -12.38 -5.82 -6.14
C ALA A 158 -11.49 -6.78 -5.34
N LEU A 159 -10.71 -7.65 -5.99
CA LEU A 159 -9.71 -8.47 -5.29
C LEU A 159 -8.63 -7.62 -4.62
N CYS A 160 -8.17 -6.56 -5.29
CA CYS A 160 -7.24 -5.59 -4.72
C CYS A 160 -7.80 -4.96 -3.43
N ASN A 161 -9.06 -4.53 -3.45
CA ASN A 161 -9.72 -3.96 -2.27
C ASN A 161 -9.97 -4.98 -1.16
N TRP A 162 -10.18 -6.25 -1.50
CA TRP A 162 -10.26 -7.34 -0.53
C TRP A 162 -8.93 -7.53 0.22
N VAL A 163 -7.81 -7.31 -0.48
CA VAL A 163 -6.46 -7.32 0.12
C VAL A 163 -6.22 -6.07 0.97
N ARG A 164 -6.55 -4.88 0.46
CA ARG A 164 -6.40 -3.59 1.17
C ARG A 164 -7.51 -2.62 0.76
N PRO A 165 -8.27 -2.05 1.72
CA PRO A 165 -9.51 -1.31 1.44
C PRO A 165 -9.25 0.11 0.88
N LEU A 166 -8.79 0.21 -0.36
CA LEU A 166 -8.51 1.46 -1.07
C LEU A 166 -9.40 1.68 -2.31
N MET A 167 -10.55 0.97 -2.39
CA MET A 167 -11.53 1.17 -3.48
C MET A 167 -12.03 2.61 -3.55
N VAL A 168 -12.13 3.30 -2.43
CA VAL A 168 -12.53 4.71 -2.36
C VAL A 168 -11.63 5.60 -3.24
N ILE A 169 -10.38 5.22 -3.46
CA ILE A 169 -9.44 5.89 -4.35
C ILE A 169 -9.51 5.31 -5.77
N LEU A 170 -9.38 3.99 -5.88
CA LEU A 170 -9.18 3.32 -7.15
C LEU A 170 -10.44 3.34 -8.05
N LEU A 171 -11.62 3.17 -7.47
CA LEU A 171 -12.87 3.13 -8.24
C LEU A 171 -13.13 4.45 -8.99
N PRO A 172 -13.19 5.63 -8.34
CA PRO A 172 -13.46 6.87 -9.05
C PRO A 172 -12.36 7.22 -10.06
N MET A 173 -11.09 6.91 -9.77
CA MET A 173 -10.00 7.21 -10.68
C MET A 173 -9.96 6.26 -11.87
N THR A 174 -10.33 4.99 -11.71
CA THR A 174 -10.50 4.07 -12.85
C THR A 174 -11.69 4.48 -13.72
N LEU A 175 -12.81 4.89 -13.11
CA LEU A 175 -13.95 5.44 -13.87
C LEU A 175 -13.55 6.70 -14.63
N LEU A 176 -12.81 7.63 -14.02
CA LEU A 176 -12.26 8.79 -14.69
C LEU A 176 -11.35 8.38 -15.88
N LEU A 177 -10.47 7.39 -15.68
CA LEU A 177 -9.63 6.85 -16.75
C LEU A 177 -10.46 6.32 -17.92
N LEU A 178 -11.51 5.55 -17.66
CA LEU A 178 -12.41 5.01 -18.69
C LEU A 178 -13.13 6.14 -19.46
N ILE A 179 -13.60 7.18 -18.74
CA ILE A 179 -14.27 8.34 -19.33
C ILE A 179 -13.31 9.14 -20.21
N LEU A 180 -12.12 9.47 -19.72
CA LEU A 180 -11.11 10.22 -20.46
C LEU A 180 -10.63 9.47 -21.72
N ARG A 181 -10.60 8.13 -21.67
CA ARG A 181 -10.30 7.28 -22.82
C ARG A 181 -11.52 7.01 -23.72
N LYS A 182 -12.63 7.70 -23.48
CA LYS A 182 -13.89 7.61 -24.25
C LYS A 182 -14.38 6.16 -24.43
N LYS A 183 -14.22 5.32 -23.39
CA LYS A 183 -14.70 3.94 -23.44
C LYS A 183 -16.23 3.91 -23.47
N ARG A 184 -16.79 2.93 -24.21
CA ARG A 184 -18.25 2.78 -24.35
C ARG A 184 -18.89 2.43 -23.03
N LEU A 185 -20.15 2.83 -22.80
CA LEU A 185 -20.90 2.57 -21.56
C LEU A 185 -20.91 1.07 -21.18
N ARG A 186 -20.98 0.16 -22.17
CA ARG A 186 -20.87 -1.30 -21.94
C ARG A 186 -19.55 -1.72 -21.25
N CYS A 187 -18.47 -0.99 -21.50
CA CYS A 187 -17.17 -1.23 -20.88
C CYS A 187 -17.19 -0.82 -19.41
N ILE A 188 -17.79 0.34 -19.12
CA ILE A 188 -17.98 0.83 -17.75
C ILE A 188 -18.89 -0.11 -16.97
N ALA A 189 -20.00 -0.55 -17.61
CA ALA A 189 -20.91 -1.52 -16.99
C ALA A 189 -20.22 -2.87 -16.72
N ALA A 190 -19.40 -3.37 -17.66
CA ALA A 190 -18.63 -4.61 -17.46
C ALA A 190 -17.64 -4.49 -16.30
N TYR A 191 -16.95 -3.35 -16.16
CA TYR A 191 -16.06 -3.06 -15.03
C TYR A 191 -16.82 -3.10 -13.69
N LEU A 192 -17.94 -2.39 -13.60
CA LEU A 192 -18.76 -2.34 -12.38
C LEU A 192 -19.36 -3.71 -12.04
N LEU A 193 -19.85 -4.45 -13.03
CA LEU A 193 -20.41 -5.80 -12.85
C LEU A 193 -19.33 -6.80 -12.41
N GLY A 194 -18.12 -6.73 -12.98
CA GLY A 194 -16.99 -7.55 -12.55
C GLY A 194 -16.63 -7.31 -11.08
N ALA A 195 -16.57 -6.04 -10.68
CA ALA A 195 -16.34 -5.68 -9.28
C ALA A 195 -17.47 -6.14 -8.36
N ALA A 196 -18.73 -5.87 -8.72
CA ALA A 196 -19.90 -6.24 -7.93
C ALA A 196 -20.01 -7.77 -7.73
N ALA A 197 -19.67 -8.56 -8.76
CA ALA A 197 -19.69 -10.02 -8.66
C ALA A 197 -18.72 -10.54 -7.59
N VAL A 198 -17.47 -10.02 -7.56
CA VAL A 198 -16.48 -10.40 -6.53
C VAL A 198 -16.93 -9.96 -5.14
N ILE A 199 -17.39 -8.72 -4.99
CA ILE A 199 -17.88 -8.19 -3.71
C ILE A 199 -19.03 -9.03 -3.18
N ALA A 200 -20.01 -9.34 -4.04
CA ALA A 200 -21.17 -10.15 -3.65
C ALA A 200 -20.75 -11.57 -3.27
N THR A 201 -19.86 -12.21 -4.04
CA THR A 201 -19.40 -13.59 -3.78
C THR A 201 -18.67 -13.67 -2.45
N ILE A 202 -17.69 -12.79 -2.21
CA ILE A 202 -16.91 -12.79 -0.97
C ILE A 202 -17.79 -12.41 0.22
N GLY A 203 -18.57 -11.34 0.10
CA GLY A 203 -19.44 -10.90 1.17
C GLY A 203 -20.51 -11.90 1.53
N GLN A 204 -21.05 -12.65 0.57
CA GLN A 204 -22.01 -13.71 0.84
C GLN A 204 -21.35 -14.95 1.46
N ALA A 205 -20.13 -15.29 1.02
CA ALA A 205 -19.36 -16.37 1.64
C ALA A 205 -19.04 -16.04 3.11
N THR A 206 -18.56 -14.84 3.41
CA THR A 206 -18.32 -14.43 4.80
C THR A 206 -19.60 -14.37 5.63
N LYS A 207 -20.73 -13.93 5.04
CA LYS A 207 -22.02 -13.94 5.72
C LYS A 207 -22.47 -15.36 6.08
N SER A 208 -22.24 -16.33 5.21
CA SER A 208 -22.59 -17.73 5.51
C SER A 208 -21.72 -18.36 6.60
N LEU A 209 -20.48 -17.86 6.78
CA LEU A 209 -19.52 -18.38 7.76
C LEU A 209 -19.62 -17.66 9.11
N SER A 210 -19.76 -16.34 9.11
CA SER A 210 -19.71 -15.50 10.32
C SER A 210 -21.05 -14.84 10.70
N GLY A 211 -22.09 -15.00 9.88
CA GLY A 211 -23.36 -14.28 10.07
C GLY A 211 -23.35 -12.83 9.55
N HIS A 212 -22.17 -12.30 9.21
CA HIS A 212 -21.97 -10.90 8.79
C HIS A 212 -21.42 -10.79 7.36
N PHE A 213 -21.97 -9.85 6.58
CA PHE A 213 -21.43 -9.54 5.25
C PHE A 213 -20.14 -8.72 5.39
N ILE A 214 -18.99 -9.38 5.29
CA ILE A 214 -17.67 -8.77 5.47
C ILE A 214 -16.88 -8.95 4.19
N TYR A 215 -16.70 -7.85 3.45
CA TYR A 215 -15.95 -7.87 2.21
C TYR A 215 -14.54 -7.30 2.36
N GLN A 216 -14.33 -6.31 3.22
CA GLN A 216 -13.07 -5.60 3.36
C GLN A 216 -12.68 -5.39 4.83
N ALA A 217 -11.40 -5.12 5.07
CA ALA A 217 -10.92 -4.69 6.38
C ALA A 217 -11.60 -3.40 6.85
N GLN A 218 -11.77 -3.25 8.16
CA GLN A 218 -12.39 -2.09 8.79
C GLN A 218 -11.41 -1.51 9.82
N THR A 219 -10.56 -0.61 9.35
CA THR A 219 -9.51 0.04 10.15
C THR A 219 -9.53 1.57 10.02
N MET A 220 -10.55 2.11 9.35
CA MET A 220 -10.62 3.55 9.09
C MET A 220 -10.78 4.35 10.38
N GLY A 221 -11.65 3.92 11.29
CA GLY A 221 -11.86 4.57 12.59
C GLY A 221 -10.61 4.56 13.45
N VAL A 222 -9.91 3.43 13.51
CA VAL A 222 -8.64 3.29 14.22
C VAL A 222 -7.62 4.31 13.70
N ASN A 223 -7.39 4.34 12.39
CA ASN A 223 -6.41 5.25 11.79
C ASN A 223 -6.82 6.72 11.90
N MET A 224 -8.13 7.03 11.84
CA MET A 224 -8.62 8.39 12.05
C MET A 224 -8.35 8.85 13.49
N LEU A 225 -8.62 8.00 14.49
CA LEU A 225 -8.46 8.39 15.89
C LEU A 225 -6.99 8.54 16.26
N MET A 226 -6.10 7.67 15.75
CA MET A 226 -4.64 7.84 15.93
C MET A 226 -4.14 9.20 15.47
N GLY A 227 -4.63 9.70 14.35
CA GLY A 227 -4.17 10.97 13.80
C GLY A 227 -4.97 12.20 14.25
N ASN A 228 -6.05 12.03 15.03
CA ASN A 228 -6.95 13.13 15.41
C ASN A 228 -7.41 12.97 16.87
N ASN A 229 -6.53 13.36 17.78
CA ASN A 229 -6.72 13.39 19.23
C ASN A 229 -5.82 14.48 19.85
N ASP A 230 -5.93 14.73 21.13
CA ASP A 230 -5.20 15.82 21.81
C ASP A 230 -3.67 15.63 21.79
N ASP A 231 -3.20 14.39 21.80
CA ASP A 231 -1.78 14.05 21.82
C ASP A 231 -1.20 13.92 20.39
N ALA A 232 -2.05 13.97 19.33
CA ALA A 232 -1.62 13.76 17.96
C ALA A 232 -0.59 14.80 17.51
N ASP A 233 0.52 14.31 16.94
CA ASP A 233 1.58 15.13 16.34
C ASP A 233 1.62 15.04 14.80
N GLY A 234 0.77 14.17 14.22
CA GLY A 234 0.66 13.88 12.79
C GLY A 234 1.35 12.58 12.37
N SER A 235 2.18 11.97 13.24
CA SER A 235 2.78 10.65 13.02
C SER A 235 1.87 9.51 13.45
N TYR A 236 2.29 8.28 13.14
CA TYR A 236 1.62 7.07 13.63
C TYR A 236 1.91 6.89 15.13
N ASP A 237 0.84 6.90 15.94
CA ASP A 237 0.92 6.65 17.38
C ASP A 237 -0.31 5.89 17.86
N ASN A 238 -0.12 4.70 18.43
CA ASN A 238 -1.18 3.86 18.95
C ASN A 238 -1.41 4.04 20.47
N THR A 239 -0.70 4.93 21.13
CA THR A 239 -0.86 5.21 22.57
C THR A 239 -2.25 5.75 22.91
N VAL A 240 -2.97 6.31 21.92
CA VAL A 240 -4.35 6.79 22.04
C VAL A 240 -5.34 5.71 22.53
N PHE A 241 -4.99 4.43 22.38
CA PHE A 241 -5.82 3.28 22.82
C PHE A 241 -5.45 2.79 24.23
N GLY A 242 -4.46 3.39 24.88
CA GLY A 242 -4.04 3.07 26.24
C GLY A 242 -5.08 3.48 27.28
N GLU A 243 -4.96 2.91 28.50
CA GLU A 243 -5.84 3.20 29.64
C GLU A 243 -5.91 4.71 29.93
N GLY A 244 -7.12 5.21 30.14
CA GLY A 244 -7.38 6.63 30.39
C GLY A 244 -7.35 7.53 29.15
N LYS A 245 -7.15 6.99 27.95
CA LYS A 245 -7.18 7.74 26.69
C LYS A 245 -8.54 7.62 25.99
N ILE A 246 -8.81 8.53 25.07
CA ILE A 246 -10.08 8.63 24.34
C ILE A 246 -10.45 7.36 23.55
N GLY A 247 -9.46 6.60 23.10
CA GLY A 247 -9.64 5.35 22.34
C GLY A 247 -9.61 4.09 23.23
N TYR A 248 -9.52 4.23 24.54
CA TYR A 248 -9.49 3.08 25.44
C TYR A 248 -10.84 2.33 25.40
N ILE A 249 -10.77 1.02 25.29
CA ILE A 249 -11.91 0.11 25.43
C ILE A 249 -11.56 -0.87 26.54
N SER A 250 -12.40 -0.91 27.58
CA SER A 250 -12.20 -1.78 28.74
C SER A 250 -12.30 -3.27 28.36
N GLU A 251 -11.78 -4.15 29.24
CA GLU A 251 -11.87 -5.60 29.02
C GLU A 251 -13.32 -6.09 28.96
N ASP A 252 -14.20 -5.50 29.75
CA ASP A 252 -15.63 -5.83 29.78
C ASP A 252 -16.35 -5.46 28.48
N GLU A 253 -15.82 -4.50 27.72
CA GLU A 253 -16.33 -4.07 26.41
C GLU A 253 -15.69 -4.81 25.24
N ARG A 254 -14.78 -5.76 25.47
CA ARG A 254 -14.11 -6.53 24.39
C ARG A 254 -15.05 -7.44 23.61
N GLY A 255 -16.23 -7.73 24.15
CA GLY A 255 -17.29 -8.48 23.45
C GLY A 255 -18.01 -7.69 22.36
N VAL A 256 -17.69 -6.39 22.16
CA VAL A 256 -18.31 -5.58 21.11
C VAL A 256 -17.68 -5.89 19.76
N THR A 257 -18.52 -6.09 18.71
CA THR A 257 -18.04 -6.41 17.36
C THR A 257 -17.10 -5.33 16.81
N TYR A 258 -16.16 -5.73 15.97
CA TYR A 258 -15.19 -4.81 15.35
C TYR A 258 -15.87 -3.67 14.56
N GLN A 259 -17.06 -3.91 13.97
CA GLN A 259 -17.84 -2.87 13.26
C GLN A 259 -18.29 -1.75 14.20
N VAL A 260 -18.77 -2.12 15.39
CA VAL A 260 -19.19 -1.15 16.42
C VAL A 260 -17.98 -0.37 16.93
N ARG A 261 -16.85 -1.05 17.11
CA ARG A 261 -15.59 -0.40 17.56
C ARG A 261 -15.04 0.56 16.52
N ASP A 262 -14.99 0.17 15.24
CA ASP A 262 -14.55 1.07 14.17
C ASP A 262 -15.47 2.30 14.05
N ALA A 263 -16.78 2.10 14.17
CA ALA A 263 -17.75 3.19 14.19
C ALA A 263 -17.57 4.12 15.41
N PHE A 264 -17.27 3.56 16.58
CA PHE A 264 -16.96 4.32 17.79
C PHE A 264 -15.71 5.20 17.59
N TYR A 265 -14.59 4.62 17.16
CA TYR A 265 -13.35 5.36 16.91
C TYR A 265 -13.52 6.45 15.86
N LYS A 266 -14.26 6.14 14.79
CA LYS A 266 -14.57 7.11 13.74
C LYS A 266 -15.38 8.30 14.26
N ARG A 267 -16.38 8.04 15.13
CA ARG A 267 -17.17 9.10 15.77
C ARG A 267 -16.27 9.98 16.64
N GLN A 268 -15.45 9.39 17.51
CA GLN A 268 -14.52 10.12 18.37
C GLN A 268 -13.58 11.02 17.57
N ALA A 269 -13.01 10.49 16.47
CA ALA A 269 -12.12 11.26 15.61
C ALA A 269 -12.84 12.42 14.92
N VAL A 270 -14.04 12.19 14.38
CA VAL A 270 -14.85 13.24 13.72
C VAL A 270 -15.25 14.31 14.73
N ASP A 271 -15.72 13.92 15.91
CA ASP A 271 -16.09 14.86 16.98
C ASP A 271 -14.90 15.71 17.41
N TRP A 272 -13.71 15.10 17.52
CA TRP A 272 -12.49 15.85 17.82
C TRP A 272 -12.14 16.84 16.71
N ILE A 273 -12.15 16.42 15.44
CA ILE A 273 -11.87 17.30 14.29
C ILE A 273 -12.79 18.51 14.29
N VAL A 274 -14.11 18.28 14.46
CA VAL A 274 -15.11 19.36 14.43
C VAL A 274 -14.91 20.36 15.57
N ARG A 275 -14.51 19.88 16.76
CA ARG A 275 -14.25 20.74 17.92
C ARG A 275 -12.91 21.44 17.88
N HIS A 276 -11.93 20.90 17.12
CA HIS A 276 -10.54 21.37 17.11
C HIS A 276 -10.03 21.69 15.67
N ILE A 277 -10.88 22.31 14.83
CA ILE A 277 -10.54 22.63 13.44
C ILE A 277 -9.17 23.35 13.30
N PRO A 278 -8.81 24.37 14.10
CA PRO A 278 -7.50 25.01 13.97
C PRO A 278 -6.33 24.04 14.23
N ARG A 279 -6.47 23.14 15.21
CA ARG A 279 -5.44 22.13 15.52
C ARG A 279 -5.35 21.09 14.39
N PHE A 280 -6.49 20.62 13.88
CA PHE A 280 -6.53 19.72 12.72
C PHE A 280 -5.80 20.33 11.51
N VAL A 281 -6.06 21.59 11.19
CA VAL A 281 -5.38 22.29 10.07
C VAL A 281 -3.88 22.38 10.31
N GLN A 282 -3.41 22.64 11.55
CA GLN A 282 -1.98 22.65 11.92
C GLN A 282 -1.32 21.27 11.76
N LEU A 283 -2.07 20.18 11.89
CA LEU A 283 -1.55 18.82 11.71
C LEU A 283 -1.38 18.43 10.22
N ILE A 284 -2.10 19.07 9.29
CA ILE A 284 -2.06 18.72 7.86
C ILE A 284 -0.63 18.69 7.31
N PRO A 285 0.20 19.74 7.43
CA PRO A 285 1.56 19.72 6.87
C PRO A 285 2.44 18.66 7.55
N ARG A 286 2.25 18.39 8.84
CA ARG A 286 2.98 17.35 9.57
C ARG A 286 2.62 15.95 9.06
N LYS A 287 1.32 15.65 8.90
CA LYS A 287 0.82 14.39 8.35
C LYS A 287 1.37 14.13 6.94
N LEU A 288 1.33 15.15 6.08
CA LEU A 288 1.87 15.05 4.72
C LEU A 288 3.40 14.90 4.73
N PHE A 289 4.10 15.55 5.66
CA PHE A 289 5.54 15.38 5.83
C PHE A 289 5.86 13.93 6.24
N TYR A 290 5.23 13.38 7.28
CA TYR A 290 5.43 11.98 7.67
C TYR A 290 5.06 11.00 6.56
N PHE A 291 4.00 11.29 5.79
CA PHE A 291 3.58 10.47 4.66
C PHE A 291 4.62 10.40 3.54
N LEU A 292 5.40 11.47 3.31
CA LEU A 292 6.30 11.59 2.14
C LEU A 292 7.79 11.67 2.47
N SER A 293 8.18 11.79 3.75
CA SER A 293 9.56 12.19 4.10
C SER A 293 10.59 11.10 3.90
N THR A 294 10.25 9.85 4.19
CA THR A 294 11.22 8.75 4.19
C THR A 294 10.70 7.51 3.49
N ASP A 295 11.59 6.80 2.78
CA ASP A 295 11.34 5.49 2.18
C ASP A 295 12.49 4.54 2.53
N THR A 296 12.75 4.38 3.83
CA THR A 296 13.86 3.58 4.36
C THR A 296 13.45 2.17 4.78
N TYR A 297 12.15 1.92 4.82
CA TYR A 297 11.56 0.69 5.33
C TYR A 297 12.03 -0.58 4.59
N GLY A 298 12.29 -0.48 3.30
CA GLY A 298 12.83 -1.56 2.48
C GLY A 298 14.23 -2.03 2.88
N GLY A 299 14.93 -1.29 3.75
CA GLY A 299 16.24 -1.65 4.29
C GLY A 299 16.19 -2.68 5.43
N THR A 300 15.06 -2.79 6.14
CA THR A 300 14.88 -3.65 7.32
C THR A 300 15.36 -5.10 7.13
N PRO A 301 15.01 -5.83 6.05
CA PRO A 301 15.45 -7.20 5.86
C PRO A 301 16.97 -7.34 5.73
N TYR A 302 17.65 -6.36 5.17
CA TYR A 302 19.10 -6.37 4.96
C TYR A 302 19.91 -6.12 6.25
N LEU A 303 19.22 -5.76 7.33
CA LEU A 303 19.76 -5.69 8.69
C LEU A 303 19.37 -6.91 9.54
N GLY A 304 18.90 -7.99 8.88
CA GLY A 304 18.49 -9.22 9.54
C GLY A 304 17.07 -9.22 10.08
N GLY A 305 16.34 -8.14 9.90
CA GLY A 305 14.94 -8.04 10.29
C GLY A 305 14.70 -7.64 11.73
N GLY A 306 14.39 -7.08 12.47
CA GLY A 306 14.24 -6.71 13.89
C GLY A 306 14.60 -5.25 14.15
N THR A 307 15.21 -4.61 13.15
CA THR A 307 15.54 -3.18 13.21
C THR A 307 14.57 -2.41 12.31
N GLU A 308 13.72 -1.61 12.90
CA GLU A 308 12.88 -0.66 12.14
C GLU A 308 13.77 0.47 11.62
N THR A 309 13.84 0.62 10.29
CA THR A 309 14.75 1.57 9.64
C THR A 309 14.14 2.95 9.42
N ASP A 310 12.85 3.13 9.66
CA ASP A 310 12.11 4.39 9.48
C ASP A 310 11.86 5.14 10.80
N ASN A 311 12.41 4.64 11.93
CA ASN A 311 12.30 5.32 13.21
C ASN A 311 13.49 6.27 13.49
N LEU A 312 13.24 7.27 14.32
CA LEU A 312 14.25 8.27 14.67
C LEU A 312 15.50 7.69 15.34
N PRO A 313 15.40 6.71 16.30
CA PRO A 313 16.58 6.11 16.92
C PRO A 313 17.54 5.49 15.90
N TYR A 314 17.01 4.74 14.92
CA TYR A 314 17.83 4.16 13.87
C TYR A 314 18.48 5.24 12.98
N LEU A 315 17.71 6.24 12.55
CA LEU A 315 18.22 7.32 11.69
C LEU A 315 19.32 8.14 12.39
N LEU A 316 19.20 8.38 13.69
CA LEU A 316 20.26 9.03 14.51
C LEU A 316 21.49 8.14 14.60
N SER A 317 21.34 6.84 14.88
CA SER A 317 22.45 5.88 14.90
C SER A 317 23.14 5.82 13.53
N LEU A 318 22.38 5.76 12.43
CA LEU A 318 22.94 5.76 11.08
C LEU A 318 23.72 7.04 10.78
N ARG A 319 23.21 8.21 11.17
CA ARG A 319 23.91 9.49 11.06
C ARG A 319 25.26 9.43 11.79
N ASP A 320 25.28 8.91 13.02
CA ASP A 320 26.49 8.85 13.83
C ASP A 320 27.51 7.89 13.25
N VAL A 321 27.07 6.75 12.69
CA VAL A 321 27.92 5.84 11.91
C VAL A 321 28.52 6.52 10.69
N LEU A 322 27.71 7.26 9.91
CA LEU A 322 28.18 7.99 8.73
C LEU A 322 29.19 9.09 9.06
N LEU A 323 29.06 9.71 10.24
CA LEU A 323 29.98 10.74 10.73
C LEU A 323 31.22 10.18 11.43
N GLY A 324 31.37 8.84 11.50
CA GLY A 324 32.47 8.20 12.21
C GLY A 324 32.40 8.33 13.74
N ARG A 325 31.21 8.60 14.27
CA ARG A 325 30.93 8.78 15.71
C ARG A 325 30.17 7.61 16.31
N GLY A 326 29.77 6.65 15.49
CA GLY A 326 28.95 5.50 15.89
C GLY A 326 29.79 4.41 16.58
N GLU A 327 29.20 3.70 17.54
CA GLU A 327 29.82 2.55 18.22
C GLU A 327 29.85 1.29 17.32
N ARG A 328 29.01 1.24 16.28
CA ARG A 328 28.94 0.13 15.31
C ARG A 328 29.53 0.51 13.96
N GLY A 329 30.02 -0.52 13.23
CA GLY A 329 30.45 -0.36 11.85
C GLY A 329 29.29 -0.16 10.86
N PHE A 330 29.61 0.37 9.69
CA PHE A 330 28.68 0.52 8.58
C PHE A 330 28.38 -0.86 7.94
N ALA A 331 27.12 -1.24 7.87
CA ALA A 331 26.67 -2.52 7.34
C ALA A 331 26.11 -2.39 5.91
N PHE A 332 25.98 -3.51 5.20
CA PHE A 332 25.34 -3.54 3.88
C PHE A 332 23.89 -3.00 3.92
N GLY A 333 23.12 -3.34 4.95
CA GLY A 333 21.77 -2.82 5.14
C GLY A 333 21.72 -1.31 5.28
N ASP A 334 22.73 -0.69 5.91
CA ASP A 334 22.83 0.77 6.00
C ASP A 334 23.04 1.41 4.61
N ALA A 335 23.83 0.77 3.75
CA ALA A 335 24.00 1.22 2.36
C ALA A 335 22.67 1.14 1.59
N VAL A 336 21.89 0.06 1.78
CA VAL A 336 20.56 -0.07 1.18
C VAL A 336 19.61 1.01 1.67
N VAL A 337 19.61 1.33 2.97
CA VAL A 337 18.79 2.41 3.54
C VAL A 337 19.15 3.79 2.96
N VAL A 338 20.43 4.11 2.90
CA VAL A 338 20.90 5.38 2.30
C VAL A 338 20.50 5.46 0.83
N PHE A 339 20.73 4.39 0.07
CA PHE A 339 20.37 4.31 -1.34
C PHE A 339 18.83 4.44 -1.51
N SER A 340 18.03 3.78 -0.65
CA SER A 340 16.58 3.88 -0.68
C SER A 340 16.12 5.34 -0.58
N GLN A 341 16.60 6.05 0.41
CA GLN A 341 16.22 7.44 0.62
C GLN A 341 16.63 8.33 -0.56
N LEU A 342 17.84 8.14 -1.10
CA LEU A 342 18.34 8.95 -2.21
C LEU A 342 17.54 8.72 -3.50
N ILE A 343 17.31 7.45 -3.88
CA ILE A 343 16.56 7.13 -5.09
C ILE A 343 15.10 7.54 -4.97
N TYR A 344 14.47 7.34 -3.80
CA TYR A 344 13.12 7.77 -3.53
C TYR A 344 12.96 9.28 -3.72
N MET A 345 13.83 10.08 -3.08
CA MET A 345 13.80 11.55 -3.20
C MET A 345 14.02 12.00 -4.65
N ALA A 346 14.91 11.35 -5.38
CA ALA A 346 15.13 11.64 -6.80
C ALA A 346 13.88 11.33 -7.64
N VAL A 347 13.25 10.17 -7.44
CA VAL A 347 12.02 9.78 -8.15
C VAL A 347 10.86 10.71 -7.80
N LEU A 348 10.70 11.07 -6.53
CA LEU A 348 9.66 12.01 -6.08
C LEU A 348 9.87 13.41 -6.67
N ALA A 349 11.11 13.90 -6.72
CA ALA A 349 11.44 15.19 -7.33
C ALA A 349 11.16 15.17 -8.84
N LEU A 350 11.55 14.12 -9.56
CA LEU A 350 11.26 13.96 -10.98
C LEU A 350 9.75 13.88 -11.25
N PHE A 351 9.00 13.19 -10.39
CA PHE A 351 7.53 13.15 -10.46
C PHE A 351 6.91 14.54 -10.28
N ALA A 352 7.39 15.34 -9.33
CA ALA A 352 6.93 16.72 -9.14
C ALA A 352 7.24 17.59 -10.37
N LEU A 353 8.43 17.44 -10.95
CA LEU A 353 8.82 18.11 -12.20
C LEU A 353 7.96 17.65 -13.39
N ASP A 354 7.55 16.37 -13.45
CA ASP A 354 6.63 15.88 -14.48
C ASP A 354 5.28 16.59 -14.41
N ILE A 355 4.70 16.74 -13.22
CA ILE A 355 3.43 17.46 -13.04
C ILE A 355 3.54 18.86 -13.65
N VAL A 356 4.56 19.64 -13.27
CA VAL A 356 4.77 21.00 -13.79
C VAL A 356 4.99 20.99 -15.31
N SER A 357 5.82 20.07 -15.81
CA SER A 357 6.11 19.94 -17.22
C SER A 357 4.88 19.56 -18.06
N ALA A 358 4.09 18.62 -17.58
CA ALA A 358 2.86 18.15 -18.27
C ALA A 358 1.81 19.27 -18.36
N PHE A 359 1.67 20.11 -17.33
CA PHE A 359 0.82 21.31 -17.42
C PHE A 359 1.32 22.29 -18.46
N ARG A 360 2.63 22.58 -18.52
CA ARG A 360 3.22 23.47 -19.51
C ARG A 360 3.07 22.96 -20.95
N ARG A 361 3.12 21.64 -21.14
CA ARG A 361 2.97 20.98 -22.45
C ARG A 361 1.52 20.71 -22.85
N GLY A 362 0.54 20.94 -21.95
CA GLY A 362 -0.87 20.61 -22.18
C GLY A 362 -1.16 19.11 -22.20
N THR A 363 -0.25 18.25 -21.75
CA THR A 363 -0.37 16.78 -21.77
C THR A 363 -0.90 16.17 -20.46
N TRP A 364 -1.24 17.01 -19.49
CA TRP A 364 -1.62 16.63 -18.12
C TRP A 364 -2.86 15.70 -18.04
N VAL A 365 -3.78 15.80 -19.00
CA VAL A 365 -5.04 15.01 -18.99
C VAL A 365 -4.78 13.51 -18.97
N ARG A 366 -3.72 13.04 -19.65
CA ARG A 366 -3.39 11.61 -19.74
C ARG A 366 -2.94 11.01 -18.40
N MET A 367 -2.29 11.82 -17.55
CA MET A 367 -1.79 11.41 -16.22
C MET A 367 -2.78 11.72 -15.09
N LEU A 368 -3.82 12.50 -15.36
CA LEU A 368 -4.78 12.97 -14.35
C LEU A 368 -5.36 11.87 -13.46
N PRO A 369 -5.79 10.67 -13.97
CA PRO A 369 -6.29 9.62 -13.10
C PRO A 369 -5.25 9.09 -12.11
N PHE A 370 -3.98 9.01 -12.51
CA PHE A 370 -2.88 8.54 -11.66
C PHE A 370 -2.51 9.59 -10.61
N TRP A 371 -2.43 10.86 -11.01
CA TRP A 371 -2.24 11.96 -10.05
C TRP A 371 -3.43 12.07 -9.08
N GLY A 372 -4.65 11.80 -9.56
CA GLY A 372 -5.84 11.74 -8.73
C GLY A 372 -5.77 10.64 -7.67
N ILE A 373 -5.25 9.46 -8.02
CA ILE A 373 -4.99 8.38 -7.05
C ILE A 373 -4.07 8.88 -5.93
N PHE A 374 -2.95 9.53 -6.29
CA PHE A 374 -2.01 10.06 -5.31
C PHE A 374 -2.61 11.23 -4.49
N ALA A 375 -3.33 12.15 -5.12
CA ALA A 375 -3.98 13.26 -4.42
C ALA A 375 -5.03 12.76 -3.40
N MET A 376 -5.82 11.75 -3.76
CA MET A 376 -6.78 11.13 -2.84
C MET A 376 -6.06 10.39 -1.70
N ALA A 377 -4.90 9.78 -1.96
CA ALA A 377 -4.07 9.18 -0.93
C ALA A 377 -3.55 10.22 0.07
N CYS A 378 -3.09 11.37 -0.40
CA CYS A 378 -2.76 12.51 0.46
C CYS A 378 -3.97 12.95 1.29
N GLY A 379 -5.17 13.00 0.69
CA GLY A 379 -6.42 13.30 1.41
C GLY A 379 -6.72 12.29 2.53
N ILE A 380 -6.49 10.99 2.29
CA ILE A 380 -6.64 9.97 3.33
C ILE A 380 -5.59 10.16 4.43
N ALA A 381 -4.32 10.41 4.09
CA ALA A 381 -3.28 10.68 5.08
C ALA A 381 -3.61 11.91 5.94
N VAL A 382 -4.21 12.94 5.36
CA VAL A 382 -4.70 14.13 6.10
C VAL A 382 -5.83 13.76 7.05
N LEU A 383 -6.80 12.95 6.61
CA LEU A 383 -7.94 12.53 7.43
C LEU A 383 -7.54 11.51 8.52
N THR A 384 -6.49 10.75 8.29
CA THR A 384 -6.01 9.71 9.21
C THR A 384 -4.69 10.14 9.84
N VAL A 385 -3.61 9.47 9.54
CA VAL A 385 -2.27 9.66 10.11
C VAL A 385 -1.22 9.58 9.01
N GLY A 386 -0.17 10.36 9.12
CA GLY A 386 1.01 10.27 8.26
C GLY A 386 1.94 9.14 8.73
N ALA A 387 2.27 8.23 7.80
CA ALA A 387 3.29 7.22 8.04
C ALA A 387 4.06 6.93 6.75
N PRO A 388 5.40 6.77 6.80
CA PRO A 388 6.21 6.57 5.60
C PRO A 388 5.76 5.37 4.78
N ARG A 389 5.44 4.24 5.41
CA ARG A 389 4.95 3.03 4.76
C ARG A 389 3.68 3.27 3.92
N TYR A 390 2.85 4.25 4.26
CA TYR A 390 1.57 4.46 3.59
C TYR A 390 1.70 5.05 2.18
N HIS A 391 2.84 5.65 1.81
CA HIS A 391 3.06 6.09 0.43
C HIS A 391 3.53 4.96 -0.51
N MET A 392 4.00 3.84 0.01
CA MET A 392 4.54 2.74 -0.79
C MET A 392 3.61 2.28 -1.94
N PRO A 393 2.28 2.15 -1.77
CA PRO A 393 1.38 1.79 -2.87
C PRO A 393 1.40 2.75 -4.06
N TYR A 394 1.93 3.95 -3.89
CA TYR A 394 1.95 5.02 -4.91
C TYR A 394 3.32 5.20 -5.57
N LEU A 395 4.35 4.49 -5.11
CA LEU A 395 5.69 4.47 -5.74
C LEU A 395 5.65 4.20 -7.25
N PRO A 396 4.79 3.31 -7.76
CA PRO A 396 4.69 3.10 -9.20
C PRO A 396 4.22 4.35 -9.96
N ILE A 397 3.35 5.17 -9.36
CA ILE A 397 2.88 6.44 -9.96
C ILE A 397 4.04 7.44 -10.01
N PHE A 398 4.87 7.51 -8.97
CA PHE A 398 6.05 8.36 -8.97
C PHE A 398 7.05 7.93 -10.04
N ALA A 399 7.30 6.63 -10.16
CA ALA A 399 8.19 6.08 -11.19
C ALA A 399 7.65 6.33 -12.61
N MET A 400 6.33 6.24 -12.82
CA MET A 400 5.68 6.53 -14.10
C MET A 400 5.88 8.01 -14.51
N GLY A 401 5.59 8.96 -13.61
CA GLY A 401 5.78 10.38 -13.88
C GLY A 401 7.27 10.73 -14.07
N ALA A 402 8.15 10.18 -13.24
CA ALA A 402 9.58 10.39 -13.39
C ALA A 402 10.10 9.88 -14.76
N GLY A 403 9.62 8.71 -15.21
CA GLY A 403 9.95 8.14 -16.52
C GLY A 403 9.45 8.98 -17.68
N ASP A 404 8.23 9.55 -17.59
CA ASP A 404 7.68 10.49 -18.58
C ASP A 404 8.50 11.77 -18.67
N TYR A 405 8.84 12.35 -17.50
CA TYR A 405 9.65 13.58 -17.44
C TYR A 405 11.03 13.44 -18.09
N LEU A 406 11.75 12.35 -17.76
CA LEU A 406 13.12 12.15 -18.26
C LEU A 406 13.18 12.11 -19.80
N LEU A 407 12.13 11.63 -20.45
CA LEU A 407 12.11 11.53 -21.91
C LEU A 407 11.48 12.74 -22.58
N SER A 408 10.58 13.43 -21.91
CA SER A 408 10.01 14.67 -22.45
C SER A 408 11.06 15.75 -22.73
N LYS A 409 12.23 15.68 -22.08
CA LYS A 409 13.38 16.57 -22.32
C LYS A 409 14.30 16.16 -23.48
N ARG A 410 14.20 14.92 -23.96
CA ARG A 410 15.05 14.45 -25.09
C ARG A 410 14.45 14.75 -26.46
N GLY A 411 13.18 15.12 -26.53
CA GLY A 411 12.46 15.42 -27.78
C GLY A 411 12.25 16.91 -28.06
N GLY A 412 12.79 17.81 -27.25
CA GLY A 412 12.88 19.25 -27.46
C GLY A 412 14.35 19.68 -27.50
#